data_e1bb4b0a3d02e99cba75fca43b135ede
#
_entry.id   e1bb4b0a3d02e99cba75fca43b135ede
#
_cell.length_a   1.000
_cell.length_b   1.000
_cell.length_c   1.000
_cell.angle_alpha   90.00
_cell.angle_beta   90.00
_cell.angle_gamma   90.00
#
_symmetry.space_group_name_H-M   'P 1'
#
loop_
_entity.id
_entity.type
_entity.pdbx_description
1 polymer ?
#
loop_
_entity_poly.entity_id
_entity_poly.type
_entity_poly.pdbx_seq_one_letter_code
_entity_poly.pdbx_strand_id
1 'polypeptide(L)'
;MANDSQLRASEIKDVLLNEIEKYEEDLQAEEIGEVLEVKDGIARIYGLTKAMASEMLEITPSDGGDPVTALALNLEEDNIGAVIMGEWAGLHEGDQVRRTGRVLDIPVGPGYLGRVVDSLGNPVDGKGPIDGIAGNRQIDIVAPGIVARQPVGEPMQTGL
;
A
#
# COMPACT_ATOMS: atom_id res chain seq x y z
N MET A 1 40.53 42.67 -4.35
CA MET A 1 39.35 42.43 -5.18
C MET A 1 39.23 40.98 -5.72
N ALA A 2 39.91 39.99 -5.12
CA ALA A 2 39.87 38.59 -5.60
C ALA A 2 39.07 37.64 -4.70
N ASN A 3 38.58 38.12 -3.56
CA ASN A 3 37.96 37.25 -2.55
C ASN A 3 36.43 37.17 -2.67
N ASP A 4 35.81 38.12 -3.36
CA ASP A 4 34.33 38.23 -3.43
C ASP A 4 33.71 37.28 -4.49
N SER A 5 34.50 36.90 -5.50
CA SER A 5 34.04 35.98 -6.55
C SER A 5 34.15 34.48 -6.17
N GLN A 6 35.08 34.16 -5.26
CA GLN A 6 35.21 32.76 -4.78
C GLN A 6 34.14 32.43 -3.71
N LEU A 7 33.76 33.38 -2.86
CA LEU A 7 32.67 33.22 -1.88
C LEU A 7 31.33 33.02 -2.60
N ARG A 8 31.06 33.79 -3.67
CA ARG A 8 29.84 33.61 -4.47
C ARG A 8 29.76 32.25 -5.20
N ALA A 9 30.90 31.73 -5.65
CA ALA A 9 30.93 30.44 -6.33
C ALA A 9 30.68 29.25 -5.37
N SER A 10 31.16 29.33 -4.13
CA SER A 10 30.86 28.29 -3.09
C SER A 10 29.41 28.35 -2.61
N GLU A 11 28.86 29.52 -2.40
CA GLU A 11 27.46 29.71 -2.06
C GLU A 11 26.51 29.22 -3.14
N ILE A 12 26.82 29.49 -4.40
CA ILE A 12 26.03 28.99 -5.53
C ILE A 12 26.11 27.46 -5.63
N LYS A 13 27.30 26.88 -5.38
CA LYS A 13 27.45 25.43 -5.35
C LYS A 13 26.63 24.78 -4.24
N ASP A 14 26.65 25.36 -3.04
CA ASP A 14 25.91 24.83 -1.88
C ASP A 14 24.38 24.98 -2.07
N VAL A 15 23.94 26.08 -2.68
CA VAL A 15 22.52 26.25 -3.06
C VAL A 15 22.10 25.24 -4.15
N LEU A 16 22.95 25.03 -5.17
CA LEU A 16 22.67 24.06 -6.22
C LEU A 16 22.67 22.62 -5.68
N LEU A 17 23.58 22.27 -4.77
CA LEU A 17 23.61 20.95 -4.15
C LEU A 17 22.35 20.71 -3.29
N ASN A 18 21.93 21.68 -2.49
CA ASN A 18 20.69 21.62 -1.73
C ASN A 18 19.45 21.54 -2.62
N GLU A 19 19.45 22.23 -3.75
CA GLU A 19 18.34 22.17 -4.70
C GLU A 19 18.30 20.81 -5.43
N ILE A 20 19.47 20.24 -5.76
CA ILE A 20 19.59 18.92 -6.37
C ILE A 20 19.17 17.82 -5.36
N GLU A 21 19.60 17.91 -4.09
CA GLU A 21 19.17 16.98 -3.04
C GLU A 21 17.65 17.03 -2.83
N LYS A 22 17.06 18.23 -2.82
CA LYS A 22 15.59 18.37 -2.78
C LYS A 22 14.91 17.80 -4.02
N TYR A 23 15.52 17.97 -5.21
CA TYR A 23 15.01 17.38 -6.43
C TYR A 23 15.13 15.85 -6.43
N GLU A 24 16.16 15.28 -5.81
CA GLU A 24 16.26 13.82 -5.64
C GLU A 24 15.27 13.26 -4.60
N GLU A 25 14.89 14.03 -3.56
CA GLU A 25 13.80 13.68 -2.65
C GLU A 25 12.43 13.81 -3.32
N ASP A 26 12.20 14.82 -4.16
CA ASP A 26 10.97 14.98 -4.96
C ASP A 26 10.91 13.99 -6.14
N LEU A 27 12.03 13.44 -6.58
CA LEU A 27 12.13 12.41 -7.63
C LEU A 27 12.00 10.97 -7.09
N GLN A 28 11.59 10.75 -5.87
CA GLN A 28 10.78 9.58 -5.56
C GLN A 28 9.40 9.81 -6.20
N ALA A 29 9.41 9.93 -7.53
CA ALA A 29 8.20 9.88 -8.32
C ALA A 29 7.48 8.60 -7.90
N GLU A 30 6.40 8.75 -7.16
CA GLU A 30 5.48 7.65 -6.90
C GLU A 30 5.21 7.05 -8.27
N GLU A 31 5.62 5.79 -8.49
CA GLU A 31 5.33 5.13 -9.74
C GLU A 31 3.82 5.12 -9.89
N ILE A 32 3.33 5.86 -10.86
CA ILE A 32 1.91 5.91 -11.20
C ILE A 32 1.72 4.93 -12.34
N GLY A 33 0.89 3.93 -12.10
CA GLY A 33 0.40 3.02 -13.10
C GLY A 33 -0.96 3.45 -13.64
N GLU A 34 -1.40 2.76 -14.66
CA GLU A 34 -2.69 2.95 -15.31
C GLU A 34 -3.42 1.62 -15.45
N VAL A 35 -4.72 1.62 -15.21
CA VAL A 35 -5.56 0.45 -15.41
C VAL A 35 -5.76 0.22 -16.91
N LEU A 36 -5.36 -0.94 -17.39
CA LEU A 36 -5.57 -1.36 -18.79
C LEU A 36 -6.94 -2.02 -19.00
N GLU A 37 -7.38 -2.78 -18.02
CA GLU A 37 -8.62 -3.56 -18.09
C GLU A 37 -9.11 -3.88 -16.67
N VAL A 38 -10.43 -3.80 -16.47
CA VAL A 38 -11.08 -4.31 -15.25
C VAL A 38 -12.11 -5.35 -15.66
N LYS A 39 -12.00 -6.55 -15.10
CA LYS A 39 -12.93 -7.64 -15.37
C LYS A 39 -13.05 -8.58 -14.18
N ASP A 40 -14.27 -8.91 -13.79
CA ASP A 40 -14.57 -9.89 -12.75
C ASP A 40 -13.83 -9.65 -11.42
N GLY A 41 -13.60 -8.38 -11.03
CA GLY A 41 -12.88 -8.01 -9.82
C GLY A 41 -11.35 -8.11 -9.93
N ILE A 42 -10.82 -8.26 -11.15
CA ILE A 42 -9.40 -8.25 -11.44
C ILE A 42 -9.08 -7.02 -12.29
N ALA A 43 -8.06 -6.27 -11.91
CA ALA A 43 -7.49 -5.19 -12.69
C ALA A 43 -6.15 -5.62 -13.32
N ARG A 44 -5.97 -5.30 -14.60
CA ARG A 44 -4.66 -5.34 -15.26
C ARG A 44 -4.10 -3.94 -15.26
N ILE A 45 -2.89 -3.78 -14.75
CA ILE A 45 -2.27 -2.48 -14.49
C ILE A 45 -0.94 -2.41 -15.22
N TYR A 46 -0.67 -1.30 -15.87
CA TYR A 46 0.59 -1.01 -16.56
C TYR A 46 1.41 0.04 -15.79
N GLY A 47 2.74 -0.02 -15.91
CA GLY A 47 3.63 1.07 -15.50
C GLY A 47 4.21 0.98 -14.08
N LEU A 48 3.84 -0.04 -13.27
CA LEU A 48 4.35 -0.23 -11.91
C LEU A 48 5.49 -1.27 -11.88
N THR A 49 6.65 -0.92 -12.43
CA THR A 49 7.76 -1.87 -12.63
C THR A 49 8.44 -2.33 -11.33
N LYS A 50 8.33 -1.57 -10.26
CA LYS A 50 8.92 -1.88 -8.95
C LYS A 50 7.92 -2.48 -7.96
N ALA A 51 6.70 -2.80 -8.38
CA ALA A 51 5.71 -3.40 -7.50
C ALA A 51 6.16 -4.75 -6.96
N MET A 52 5.83 -5.01 -5.72
CA MET A 52 6.14 -6.28 -5.04
C MET A 52 4.94 -7.23 -5.11
N ALA A 53 5.22 -8.53 -5.08
CA ALA A 53 4.16 -9.52 -4.93
C ALA A 53 3.43 -9.32 -3.59
N SER A 54 2.10 -9.39 -3.62
CA SER A 54 1.21 -9.11 -2.47
C SER A 54 1.31 -7.66 -1.95
N GLU A 55 1.79 -6.72 -2.76
CA GLU A 55 1.73 -5.30 -2.44
C GLU A 55 0.30 -4.77 -2.57
N MET A 56 -0.11 -3.93 -1.63
CA MET A 56 -1.35 -3.19 -1.75
C MET A 56 -1.17 -2.03 -2.71
N LEU A 57 -2.06 -1.93 -3.67
CA LEU A 57 -2.14 -0.85 -4.64
C LEU A 57 -3.40 -0.03 -4.37
N GLU A 58 -3.37 1.24 -4.68
CA GLU A 58 -4.50 2.15 -4.56
C GLU A 58 -4.92 2.61 -5.96
N ILE A 59 -6.13 2.26 -6.36
CA ILE A 59 -6.72 2.66 -7.64
C ILE A 59 -7.63 3.86 -7.37
N THR A 60 -7.37 4.97 -8.04
CA THR A 60 -8.17 6.19 -7.93
C THR A 60 -9.07 6.31 -9.16
N PRO A 61 -10.40 6.19 -8.98
CA PRO A 61 -11.35 6.35 -10.09
C PRO A 61 -11.27 7.73 -10.71
N SER A 62 -11.30 7.82 -12.03
CA SER A 62 -11.25 9.08 -12.78
C SER A 62 -12.54 9.91 -12.64
N ASP A 63 -13.64 9.30 -12.27
CA ASP A 63 -14.94 9.94 -12.04
C ASP A 63 -15.05 10.63 -10.65
N GLY A 64 -14.00 10.57 -9.82
CA GLY A 64 -13.93 11.20 -8.51
C GLY A 64 -14.52 10.36 -7.38
N GLY A 65 -14.65 9.06 -7.57
CA GLY A 65 -15.00 8.10 -6.52
C GLY A 65 -13.90 7.94 -5.46
N ASP A 66 -14.23 7.23 -4.37
CA ASP A 66 -13.26 6.89 -3.33
C ASP A 66 -12.20 5.93 -3.87
N PRO A 67 -10.93 6.08 -3.46
CA PRO A 67 -9.88 5.16 -3.84
C PRO A 67 -10.17 3.72 -3.42
N VAL A 68 -9.88 2.77 -4.30
CA VAL A 68 -10.12 1.35 -4.08
C VAL A 68 -8.81 0.60 -3.92
N THR A 69 -8.70 -0.21 -2.87
CA THR A 69 -7.52 -1.03 -2.64
C THR A 69 -7.54 -2.26 -3.55
N ALA A 70 -6.40 -2.53 -4.18
CA ALA A 70 -6.16 -3.75 -4.93
C ALA A 70 -4.89 -4.46 -4.43
N LEU A 71 -4.81 -5.76 -4.62
CA LEU A 71 -3.69 -6.60 -4.22
C LEU A 71 -2.95 -7.11 -5.45
N ALA A 72 -1.69 -6.75 -5.61
CA ALA A 72 -0.83 -7.24 -6.68
C ALA A 72 -0.53 -8.73 -6.49
N LEU A 73 -1.06 -9.59 -7.35
CA LEU A 73 -0.83 -11.04 -7.27
C LEU A 73 0.08 -11.56 -8.38
N ASN A 74 -0.14 -11.11 -9.61
CA ASN A 74 0.60 -11.58 -10.75
C ASN A 74 1.47 -10.45 -11.30
N LEU A 75 2.78 -10.64 -11.26
CA LEU A 75 3.75 -9.67 -11.78
C LEU A 75 4.27 -10.22 -13.12
N GLU A 76 3.87 -9.60 -14.21
CA GLU A 76 4.35 -9.90 -15.55
C GLU A 76 5.39 -8.85 -15.98
N GLU A 77 6.02 -9.04 -17.12
CA GLU A 77 7.09 -8.15 -17.59
C GLU A 77 6.59 -6.71 -17.81
N ASP A 78 5.40 -6.56 -18.40
CA ASP A 78 4.83 -5.27 -18.80
C ASP A 78 3.58 -4.88 -18.00
N ASN A 79 2.99 -5.79 -17.24
CA ASN A 79 1.75 -5.53 -16.53
C ASN A 79 1.64 -6.30 -15.21
N ILE A 80 0.70 -5.87 -14.38
CA ILE A 80 0.39 -6.49 -13.10
C ILE A 80 -1.06 -6.91 -13.10
N GLY A 81 -1.32 -8.15 -12.72
CA GLY A 81 -2.65 -8.62 -12.37
C GLY A 81 -2.92 -8.39 -10.89
N ALA A 82 -3.89 -7.55 -10.60
CA ALA A 82 -4.28 -7.22 -9.23
C ALA A 82 -5.74 -7.59 -8.94
N VAL A 83 -6.00 -8.15 -7.76
CA VAL A 83 -7.36 -8.41 -7.27
C VAL A 83 -7.88 -7.18 -6.56
N ILE A 84 -9.06 -6.73 -6.93
CA ILE A 84 -9.70 -5.56 -6.32
C ILE A 84 -10.36 -6.00 -5.01
N MET A 85 -10.04 -5.32 -3.91
CA MET A 85 -10.53 -5.63 -2.57
C MET A 85 -11.63 -4.66 -2.14
N GLY A 86 -12.56 -4.34 -3.04
CA GLY A 86 -13.64 -3.40 -2.79
C GLY A 86 -14.66 -3.38 -3.91
N GLU A 87 -15.46 -2.32 -3.96
CA GLU A 87 -16.41 -2.09 -5.04
C GLU A 87 -15.65 -1.72 -6.32
N TRP A 88 -15.84 -2.48 -7.37
CA TRP A 88 -15.11 -2.32 -8.63
C TRP A 88 -15.96 -1.78 -9.78
N ALA A 89 -17.27 -1.63 -9.57
CA ALA A 89 -18.21 -1.18 -10.62
C ALA A 89 -17.92 0.22 -11.16
N GLY A 90 -17.25 1.07 -10.36
CA GLY A 90 -16.84 2.44 -10.73
C GLY A 90 -15.43 2.55 -11.30
N LEU A 91 -14.72 1.43 -11.50
CA LEU A 91 -13.36 1.46 -12.05
C LEU A 91 -13.39 1.28 -13.56
N HIS A 92 -12.57 2.07 -14.25
CA HIS A 92 -12.50 2.11 -15.71
C HIS A 92 -11.06 2.00 -16.21
N GLU A 93 -10.92 1.69 -17.49
CA GLU A 93 -9.64 1.81 -18.19
C GLU A 93 -9.15 3.27 -18.12
N GLY A 94 -7.86 3.45 -17.87
CA GLY A 94 -7.24 4.76 -17.69
C GLY A 94 -7.22 5.29 -16.26
N ASP A 95 -7.83 4.60 -15.30
CA ASP A 95 -7.77 4.99 -13.90
C ASP A 95 -6.34 4.90 -13.36
N GLN A 96 -5.97 5.86 -12.51
CA GLN A 96 -4.63 5.92 -11.95
C GLN A 96 -4.44 4.94 -10.82
N VAL A 97 -3.28 4.30 -10.81
CA VAL A 97 -2.89 3.34 -9.76
C VAL A 97 -1.60 3.79 -9.09
N ARG A 98 -1.60 3.81 -7.77
CA ARG A 98 -0.42 4.12 -6.95
C ARG A 98 0.03 2.91 -6.16
N ARG A 99 1.34 2.80 -5.99
CA ARG A 99 1.94 1.86 -5.07
C ARG A 99 1.84 2.38 -3.64
N THR A 100 1.53 1.51 -2.70
CA THR A 100 1.59 1.85 -1.27
C THR A 100 2.93 1.52 -0.64
N GLY A 101 3.78 0.72 -1.32
CA GLY A 101 5.03 0.20 -0.75
C GLY A 101 4.81 -0.79 0.40
N ARG A 102 3.58 -1.21 0.65
CA ARG A 102 3.19 -2.08 1.76
C ARG A 102 2.66 -3.41 1.23
N VAL A 103 3.24 -4.49 1.71
CA VAL A 103 2.68 -5.83 1.53
C VAL A 103 1.40 -5.95 2.37
N LEU A 104 0.43 -6.73 1.91
CA LEU A 104 -0.87 -6.87 2.54
C LEU A 104 -0.78 -7.02 4.06
N ASP A 105 -1.22 -6.01 4.75
CA ASP A 105 -1.27 -5.93 6.20
C ASP A 105 -2.64 -5.41 6.67
N ILE A 106 -2.97 -5.71 7.91
CA ILE A 106 -4.18 -5.24 8.56
C ILE A 106 -3.84 -4.56 9.88
N PRO A 107 -4.60 -3.57 10.30
CA PRO A 107 -4.46 -2.99 11.61
C PRO A 107 -4.88 -4.02 12.67
N VAL A 108 -4.12 -4.06 13.77
CA VAL A 108 -4.35 -4.97 14.90
C VAL A 108 -4.30 -4.22 16.21
N GLY A 109 -5.03 -4.71 17.21
CA GLY A 109 -5.01 -4.10 18.53
C GLY A 109 -6.18 -4.56 19.41
N PRO A 110 -6.17 -4.19 20.70
CA PRO A 110 -7.25 -4.54 21.63
C PRO A 110 -8.62 -4.02 21.21
N GLY A 111 -8.68 -2.91 20.47
CA GLY A 111 -9.92 -2.32 19.99
C GLY A 111 -10.71 -3.19 19.01
N TYR A 112 -10.07 -4.21 18.42
CA TYR A 112 -10.73 -5.16 17.52
C TYR A 112 -11.53 -6.24 18.24
N LEU A 113 -11.32 -6.41 19.55
CA LEU A 113 -12.07 -7.42 20.33
C LEU A 113 -13.56 -7.06 20.37
N GLY A 114 -14.41 -8.02 19.94
CA GLY A 114 -15.86 -7.84 19.89
C GLY A 114 -16.38 -6.93 18.77
N ARG A 115 -15.53 -6.61 17.79
CA ARG A 115 -15.90 -5.85 16.57
C ARG A 115 -16.06 -6.79 15.39
N VAL A 116 -16.89 -6.38 14.43
CA VAL A 116 -17.02 -7.05 13.12
C VAL A 116 -16.38 -6.12 12.08
N VAL A 117 -15.44 -6.68 11.33
CA VAL A 117 -14.64 -5.93 10.35
C VAL A 117 -14.61 -6.64 9.00
N ASP A 118 -14.32 -5.89 7.94
CA ASP A 118 -14.04 -6.44 6.62
C ASP A 118 -12.62 -7.04 6.53
N SER A 119 -12.24 -7.50 5.34
CA SER A 119 -10.93 -8.10 5.08
C SER A 119 -9.75 -7.12 5.21
N LEU A 120 -9.99 -5.83 5.20
CA LEU A 120 -8.98 -4.78 5.37
C LEU A 120 -8.95 -4.21 6.80
N GLY A 121 -9.83 -4.71 7.68
CA GLY A 121 -9.92 -4.26 9.06
C GLY A 121 -10.85 -3.06 9.28
N ASN A 122 -11.63 -2.65 8.29
CA ASN A 122 -12.61 -1.59 8.45
C ASN A 122 -13.86 -2.09 9.18
N PRO A 123 -14.43 -1.32 10.13
CA PRO A 123 -15.60 -1.74 10.88
C PRO A 123 -16.86 -1.77 9.99
N VAL A 124 -17.58 -2.89 10.02
CA VAL A 124 -18.88 -3.07 9.32
C VAL A 124 -20.04 -3.26 10.28
N ASP A 125 -19.80 -3.20 11.58
CA ASP A 125 -20.79 -3.43 12.65
C ASP A 125 -21.63 -2.20 13.03
N GLY A 126 -21.42 -1.06 12.37
CA GLY A 126 -22.15 0.18 12.66
C GLY A 126 -21.80 0.87 13.97
N LYS A 127 -20.77 0.38 14.70
CA LYS A 127 -20.34 0.94 15.98
C LYS A 127 -19.31 2.09 15.87
N GLY A 128 -19.09 2.59 14.67
CA GLY A 128 -18.12 3.67 14.41
C GLY A 128 -16.66 3.20 14.36
N PRO A 129 -15.71 4.14 14.31
CA PRO A 129 -14.27 3.85 14.21
C PRO A 129 -13.77 2.93 15.33
N ILE A 130 -12.65 2.26 15.09
CA ILE A 130 -12.01 1.40 16.07
C ILE A 130 -10.90 2.17 16.76
N ASP A 131 -11.04 2.37 18.07
CA ASP A 131 -10.00 2.93 18.92
C ASP A 131 -9.10 1.84 19.49
N GLY A 132 -7.85 2.19 19.84
CA GLY A 132 -6.91 1.23 20.42
C GLY A 132 -6.22 0.33 19.39
N ILE A 133 -5.93 0.86 18.20
CA ILE A 133 -5.07 0.23 17.21
C ILE A 133 -3.63 0.27 17.72
N ALA A 134 -2.97 -0.89 17.82
CA ALA A 134 -1.59 -1.00 18.29
C ALA A 134 -0.56 -0.92 17.15
N GLY A 135 -0.98 -1.17 15.92
CA GLY A 135 -0.14 -1.15 14.73
C GLY A 135 -0.69 -2.02 13.62
N ASN A 136 0.10 -2.21 12.57
CA ASN A 136 -0.27 -3.07 11.44
C ASN A 136 0.50 -4.40 11.50
N ARG A 137 -0.10 -5.47 11.03
CA ARG A 137 0.52 -6.78 10.94
C ARG A 137 0.25 -7.40 9.58
N GLN A 138 1.27 -7.96 8.96
CA GLN A 138 1.14 -8.70 7.71
C GLN A 138 0.20 -9.90 7.92
N ILE A 139 -0.66 -10.15 6.94
CA ILE A 139 -1.61 -11.28 6.96
C ILE A 139 -0.87 -12.57 6.68
N ASP A 140 0.05 -12.58 5.71
CA ASP A 140 0.86 -13.74 5.37
C ASP A 140 2.09 -13.80 6.26
N ILE A 141 2.05 -14.67 7.26
CA ILE A 141 3.15 -14.89 8.22
C ILE A 141 3.53 -16.36 8.23
N VAL A 142 4.82 -16.62 8.35
CA VAL A 142 5.33 -17.98 8.56
C VAL A 142 4.92 -18.46 9.93
N ALA A 143 4.20 -19.60 9.97
CA ALA A 143 3.81 -20.21 11.24
C ALA A 143 5.03 -20.64 12.07
N PRO A 144 5.00 -20.48 13.41
CA PRO A 144 6.09 -20.93 14.26
C PRO A 144 6.30 -22.43 14.14
N GLY A 145 7.59 -22.85 14.13
CA GLY A 145 7.96 -24.26 14.07
C GLY A 145 7.56 -25.04 15.33
N ILE A 146 7.67 -26.37 15.26
CA ILE A 146 7.25 -27.29 16.35
C ILE A 146 7.87 -26.93 17.69
N VAL A 147 9.14 -26.53 17.70
CA VAL A 147 9.90 -26.21 18.94
C VAL A 147 9.32 -24.99 19.67
N ALA A 148 8.77 -24.03 18.93
CA ALA A 148 8.19 -22.79 19.48
C ALA A 148 6.71 -22.93 19.85
N ARG A 149 6.05 -24.02 19.49
CA ARG A 149 4.63 -24.26 19.79
C ARG A 149 4.46 -24.92 21.15
N GLN A 150 3.43 -24.47 21.87
CA GLN A 150 2.97 -25.18 23.05
C GLN A 150 2.22 -26.46 22.66
N PRO A 151 2.26 -27.53 23.46
CA PRO A 151 1.38 -28.69 23.26
C PRO A 151 -0.08 -28.27 23.31
N VAL A 152 -0.95 -29.00 22.59
CA VAL A 152 -2.40 -28.74 22.61
C VAL A 152 -2.93 -29.00 24.02
N GLY A 153 -3.27 -27.95 24.75
CA GLY A 153 -3.81 -28.02 26.10
C GLY A 153 -5.33 -27.85 26.14
N GLU A 154 -5.90 -27.11 25.21
CA GLU A 154 -7.32 -26.81 25.15
C GLU A 154 -7.78 -26.56 23.70
N PRO A 155 -9.04 -26.90 23.39
CA PRO A 155 -9.58 -26.65 22.05
C PRO A 155 -9.82 -25.16 21.83
N MET A 156 -9.57 -24.69 20.60
CA MET A 156 -9.96 -23.34 20.21
C MET A 156 -11.48 -23.30 19.99
N GLN A 157 -12.16 -22.44 20.72
CA GLN A 157 -13.60 -22.19 20.52
C GLN A 157 -13.77 -21.19 19.38
N THR A 158 -14.27 -21.64 18.25
CA THR A 158 -14.48 -20.83 17.05
C THR A 158 -15.90 -20.27 16.92
N GLY A 159 -16.81 -20.69 17.79
CA GLY A 159 -18.23 -20.30 17.73
C GLY A 159 -19.06 -21.13 16.74
N LEU A 160 -18.51 -22.22 16.24
CA LEU A 160 -19.20 -23.21 15.41
C LEU A 160 -19.74 -24.33 16.30
#